data_973005f211b605530f2abf243249fbc3
#
_entry.id   973005f211b605530f2abf243249fbc3
#
_cell.length_a   1.000
_cell.length_b   1.000
_cell.length_c   1.000
_cell.angle_alpha   90.00
_cell.angle_beta   90.00
_cell.angle_gamma   90.00
#
_symmetry.space_group_name_H-M   'P 1'
#
loop_
_entity.id
_entity.type
_entity.pdbx_description
1 polymer ?
#
loop_
_entity_poly.entity_id
_entity_poly.type
_entity_poly.pdbx_seq_one_letter_code
_entity_poly.pdbx_strand_id
1 'polypeptide(L)'
;MTLWGGRFEGSMSDVTRRFTVDESDRRLLAVDVEGSIAHVVMLGETGIITSDEASTLASGLEKIRDEVDTFEFVESDEDVHTAVERRLGELVGEVAGKLHTGRSRNDQVALDLRLYLREAAVERSAQLRRWVGVLVSLAETTSDIVVPTYTHLQQAQVTSFGNHVLAYAWMAVRDIERFDDCGRRLNRSPLGSGASAGSTLPLDRDHVSESLGMLGPMPNTLDAVGSRDFVAEYVFCCAQAMVHLSRFSEELVLWSSQEFGRLELGDTVSTGSSALPHKRNPDIAELVRGRSAGLIGDTAAILALQKALPLSYNRDLQEDKRIVFQADDTLAGSLEAMAALVDGSGFRFPPPRSETAALPLAERLVARGVPFREAHQLVGRLILSLETQGRSLADAEYDDLAALDDRFQAEDLGVLELQPAPIDDQIAALRTILGDQ
;
A
#
# COMPACT_ATOMS: atom_id res chain seq x y z
N MET A 1 2.10 25.27 31.97
CA MET A 1 1.22 24.67 33.02
C MET A 1 0.80 23.31 32.54
N THR A 2 0.92 22.28 33.37
CA THR A 2 0.38 20.95 33.03
C THR A 2 -1.15 21.01 33.02
N LEU A 3 -1.80 20.51 31.98
CA LEU A 3 -3.27 20.53 31.80
C LEU A 3 -4.04 19.81 32.93
N TRP A 4 -3.36 18.96 33.73
CA TRP A 4 -3.93 18.14 34.81
C TRP A 4 -3.38 18.51 36.19
N GLY A 5 -2.87 19.73 36.37
CA GLY A 5 -2.14 20.19 37.55
C GLY A 5 -2.95 20.37 38.85
N GLY A 6 -4.28 20.42 38.80
CA GLY A 6 -5.10 20.85 39.96
C GLY A 6 -5.05 19.92 41.19
N ARG A 7 -4.65 18.65 41.05
CA ARG A 7 -4.53 17.66 42.15
C ARG A 7 -3.09 17.33 42.52
N PHE A 8 -2.14 17.69 41.69
CA PHE A 8 -0.74 17.33 41.85
C PHE A 8 0.06 18.51 42.43
N GLU A 9 0.82 18.29 43.47
CA GLU A 9 1.64 19.30 44.13
C GLU A 9 3.04 19.43 43.52
N GLY A 10 3.45 18.50 42.61
CA GLY A 10 4.78 18.47 42.00
C GLY A 10 4.72 18.34 40.48
N SER A 11 5.85 18.67 39.83
CA SER A 11 6.05 18.42 38.39
C SER A 11 6.44 16.99 38.11
N MET A 12 6.15 16.53 36.89
CA MET A 12 6.62 15.23 36.39
C MET A 12 8.14 15.14 36.43
N SER A 13 8.71 13.98 36.83
CA SER A 13 10.15 13.78 36.77
C SER A 13 10.65 13.69 35.32
N ASP A 14 11.91 14.07 35.10
CA ASP A 14 12.53 13.98 33.77
C ASP A 14 12.50 12.55 33.21
N VAL A 15 12.64 11.53 34.08
CA VAL A 15 12.57 10.11 33.67
C VAL A 15 11.16 9.79 33.16
N THR A 16 10.11 10.17 33.91
CA THR A 16 8.73 9.95 33.53
C THR A 16 8.41 10.66 32.20
N ARG A 17 8.85 11.92 32.07
CA ARG A 17 8.65 12.71 30.86
C ARG A 17 9.29 12.02 29.64
N ARG A 18 10.59 11.71 29.70
CA ARG A 18 11.28 11.02 28.59
C ARG A 18 10.69 9.67 28.23
N PHE A 19 10.00 9.02 29.15
CA PHE A 19 9.37 7.71 28.92
C PHE A 19 7.96 7.83 28.33
N THR A 20 7.22 8.91 28.62
CA THR A 20 5.81 9.04 28.28
C THR A 20 5.53 9.97 27.11
N VAL A 21 6.44 10.90 26.80
CA VAL A 21 6.29 11.80 25.64
C VAL A 21 6.73 11.08 24.38
N ASP A 22 5.90 11.12 23.35
CA ASP A 22 6.17 10.58 22.03
C ASP A 22 6.01 11.69 20.99
N GLU A 23 7.07 11.97 20.27
CA GLU A 23 7.09 13.01 19.23
C GLU A 23 6.48 12.58 17.90
N SER A 24 6.11 11.31 17.76
CA SER A 24 5.54 10.78 16.51
C SER A 24 4.20 11.41 16.15
N ASP A 25 3.45 11.90 17.16
CA ASP A 25 2.16 12.56 16.96
C ASP A 25 2.26 13.99 16.35
N ARG A 26 3.44 14.58 16.28
CA ARG A 26 3.68 15.86 15.58
C ARG A 26 3.20 15.83 14.13
N ARG A 27 3.21 14.63 13.53
CA ARG A 27 2.70 14.39 12.17
C ARG A 27 1.19 14.61 12.04
N LEU A 28 0.46 14.65 13.14
CA LEU A 28 -0.99 14.87 13.17
C LEU A 28 -1.37 16.36 13.22
N LEU A 29 -0.41 17.30 13.23
CA LEU A 29 -0.66 18.74 13.43
C LEU A 29 -1.76 19.29 12.51
N ALA A 30 -1.70 19.00 11.22
CA ALA A 30 -2.65 19.53 10.25
C ALA A 30 -4.08 19.06 10.55
N VAL A 31 -4.24 17.77 10.83
CA VAL A 31 -5.56 17.15 11.10
C VAL A 31 -6.09 17.49 12.50
N ASP A 32 -5.20 17.73 13.50
CA ASP A 32 -5.61 18.22 14.80
C ASP A 32 -6.20 19.64 14.71
N VAL A 33 -5.59 20.49 13.89
CA VAL A 33 -6.10 21.83 13.63
C VAL A 33 -7.45 21.77 12.90
N GLU A 34 -7.59 20.91 11.88
CA GLU A 34 -8.86 20.70 11.17
C GLU A 34 -9.97 20.25 12.11
N GLY A 35 -9.72 19.22 12.92
CA GLY A 35 -10.65 18.72 13.92
C GLY A 35 -11.00 19.78 14.97
N SER A 36 -10.03 20.58 15.39
CA SER A 36 -10.20 21.67 16.35
C SER A 36 -11.05 22.82 15.79
N ILE A 37 -10.92 23.19 14.52
CA ILE A 37 -11.77 24.18 13.85
C ILE A 37 -13.23 23.69 13.83
N ALA A 38 -13.47 22.46 13.40
CA ALA A 38 -14.81 21.88 13.38
C ALA A 38 -15.44 21.85 14.78
N HIS A 39 -14.66 21.53 15.80
CA HIS A 39 -15.10 21.52 17.19
C HIS A 39 -15.49 22.91 17.69
N VAL A 40 -14.68 23.92 17.44
CA VAL A 40 -14.94 25.31 17.87
C VAL A 40 -16.19 25.90 17.21
N VAL A 41 -16.37 25.64 15.91
CA VAL A 41 -17.58 26.06 15.18
C VAL A 41 -18.82 25.47 15.84
N MET A 42 -18.81 24.17 16.12
CA MET A 42 -19.92 23.48 16.83
C MET A 42 -20.19 24.06 18.20
N LEU A 43 -19.13 24.39 18.98
CA LEU A 43 -19.30 25.00 20.30
C LEU A 43 -20.01 26.37 20.23
N GLY A 44 -19.71 27.16 19.20
CA GLY A 44 -20.39 28.43 18.92
C GLY A 44 -21.84 28.26 18.51
N GLU A 45 -22.12 27.35 17.59
CA GLU A 45 -23.49 27.08 17.09
C GLU A 45 -24.44 26.51 18.15
N THR A 46 -23.90 25.67 19.03
CA THR A 46 -24.64 25.12 20.16
C THR A 46 -24.78 26.08 21.33
N GLY A 47 -24.17 27.29 21.26
CA GLY A 47 -24.21 28.30 22.30
C GLY A 47 -23.42 27.95 23.56
N ILE A 48 -22.54 26.96 23.51
CA ILE A 48 -21.66 26.59 24.64
C ILE A 48 -20.62 27.70 24.86
N ILE A 49 -20.15 28.31 23.78
CA ILE A 49 -19.36 29.54 23.79
C ILE A 49 -20.06 30.58 22.92
N THR A 50 -19.72 31.86 23.07
CA THR A 50 -20.31 32.91 22.25
C THR A 50 -19.80 32.83 20.79
N SER A 51 -20.58 33.38 19.86
CA SER A 51 -20.19 33.42 18.45
C SER A 51 -18.88 34.20 18.22
N ASP A 52 -18.65 35.27 19.01
CA ASP A 52 -17.41 36.06 18.94
C ASP A 52 -16.18 35.25 19.41
N GLU A 53 -16.35 34.47 20.48
CA GLU A 53 -15.31 33.57 20.98
C GLU A 53 -15.02 32.45 19.96
N ALA A 54 -16.05 31.85 19.38
CA ALA A 54 -15.90 30.84 18.35
C ALA A 54 -15.14 31.39 17.11
N SER A 55 -15.53 32.57 16.65
CA SER A 55 -14.87 33.24 15.53
C SER A 55 -13.39 33.56 15.83
N THR A 56 -13.10 34.03 17.06
CA THR A 56 -11.72 34.34 17.49
C THR A 56 -10.85 33.07 17.52
N LEU A 57 -11.36 31.99 18.09
CA LEU A 57 -10.67 30.68 18.15
C LEU A 57 -10.46 30.09 16.76
N ALA A 58 -11.50 30.08 15.93
CA ALA A 58 -11.40 29.58 14.55
C ALA A 58 -10.35 30.36 13.76
N SER A 59 -10.37 31.69 13.82
CA SER A 59 -9.36 32.55 13.14
C SER A 59 -7.94 32.31 13.66
N GLY A 60 -7.77 32.01 14.95
CA GLY A 60 -6.48 31.64 15.53
C GLY A 60 -5.99 30.28 15.02
N LEU A 61 -6.88 29.29 14.95
CA LEU A 61 -6.58 27.96 14.41
C LEU A 61 -6.27 27.99 12.91
N GLU A 62 -6.95 28.84 12.13
CA GLU A 62 -6.63 29.01 10.71
C GLU A 62 -5.22 29.56 10.50
N LYS A 63 -4.75 30.48 11.38
CA LYS A 63 -3.36 30.92 11.33
C LYS A 63 -2.38 29.80 11.64
N ILE A 64 -2.70 28.93 12.61
CA ILE A 64 -1.87 27.77 12.90
C ILE A 64 -1.86 26.79 11.71
N ARG A 65 -2.98 26.64 11.01
CA ARG A 65 -3.06 25.84 9.76
C ARG A 65 -2.10 26.38 8.68
N ASP A 66 -2.02 27.69 8.54
CA ASP A 66 -1.09 28.33 7.60
C ASP A 66 0.38 28.19 8.04
N GLU A 67 0.65 27.94 9.33
CA GLU A 67 1.97 27.74 9.90
C GLU A 67 2.43 26.26 9.91
N VAL A 68 1.63 25.28 9.47
CA VAL A 68 1.91 23.84 9.66
C VAL A 68 3.31 23.42 9.21
N ASP A 69 3.77 23.90 8.05
CA ASP A 69 5.10 23.57 7.52
C ASP A 69 6.26 24.24 8.27
N THR A 70 5.98 25.27 9.06
CA THR A 70 6.98 26.06 9.79
C THR A 70 6.74 26.05 11.30
N PHE A 71 5.83 25.20 11.77
CA PHE A 71 5.40 25.16 13.16
C PHE A 71 6.54 24.73 14.09
N GLU A 72 6.80 25.57 15.12
CA GLU A 72 7.84 25.30 16.10
C GLU A 72 7.27 24.58 17.33
N PHE A 73 7.64 23.30 17.48
CA PHE A 73 7.44 22.56 18.71
C PHE A 73 8.49 22.94 19.75
N VAL A 74 8.07 23.12 20.98
CA VAL A 74 8.96 23.47 22.09
C VAL A 74 9.05 22.34 23.11
N GLU A 75 10.10 22.32 23.92
CA GLU A 75 10.34 21.26 24.91
C GLU A 75 9.19 21.07 25.92
N SER A 76 8.41 22.12 26.17
CA SER A 76 7.26 22.03 27.07
C SER A 76 6.01 21.36 26.47
N ASP A 77 5.97 21.17 25.17
CA ASP A 77 4.86 20.50 24.51
C ASP A 77 4.89 18.99 24.84
N GLU A 78 3.82 18.49 25.44
CA GLU A 78 3.70 17.08 25.80
C GLU A 78 3.27 16.23 24.61
N ASP A 79 2.44 16.81 23.74
CA ASP A 79 1.84 16.22 22.53
C ASP A 79 1.51 17.33 21.52
N VAL A 80 1.08 16.94 20.32
CA VAL A 80 0.64 17.86 19.27
C VAL A 80 -0.51 18.78 19.76
N HIS A 81 -1.42 18.23 20.55
CA HIS A 81 -2.57 18.96 21.08
C HIS A 81 -2.13 20.09 22.04
N THR A 82 -1.16 19.81 22.91
CA THR A 82 -0.58 20.83 23.81
C THR A 82 0.12 21.92 23.01
N ALA A 83 0.81 21.55 21.94
CA ALA A 83 1.48 22.51 21.05
C ALA A 83 0.47 23.44 20.38
N VAL A 84 -0.64 22.91 19.85
CA VAL A 84 -1.72 23.71 19.24
C VAL A 84 -2.38 24.62 20.28
N GLU A 85 -2.70 24.13 21.48
CA GLU A 85 -3.28 24.95 22.54
C GLU A 85 -2.34 26.07 22.98
N ARG A 86 -1.04 25.78 23.15
CA ARG A 86 -0.03 26.81 23.46
C ARG A 86 0.01 27.89 22.38
N ARG A 87 0.16 27.49 21.10
CA ARG A 87 0.24 28.43 19.99
C ARG A 87 -1.03 29.26 19.86
N LEU A 88 -2.18 28.64 20.02
CA LEU A 88 -3.46 29.34 20.03
C LEU A 88 -3.51 30.39 21.16
N GLY A 89 -3.03 30.03 22.37
CA GLY A 89 -2.92 30.99 23.50
C GLY A 89 -2.05 32.18 23.19
N GLU A 90 -0.96 32.01 22.45
CA GLU A 90 -0.09 33.12 21.99
C GLU A 90 -0.81 34.03 21.00
N LEU A 91 -1.71 33.50 20.16
CA LEU A 91 -2.42 34.24 19.11
C LEU A 91 -3.68 34.95 19.60
N VAL A 92 -4.46 34.33 20.50
CA VAL A 92 -5.79 34.82 20.88
C VAL A 92 -5.95 35.06 22.38
N GLY A 93 -4.93 34.79 23.19
CA GLY A 93 -4.95 35.03 24.63
C GLY A 93 -5.82 34.06 25.42
N GLU A 94 -6.46 34.51 26.50
CA GLU A 94 -7.18 33.66 27.48
C GLU A 94 -8.35 32.87 26.88
N VAL A 95 -8.94 33.32 25.79
CA VAL A 95 -10.06 32.63 25.12
C VAL A 95 -9.63 31.25 24.59
N ALA A 96 -8.33 31.05 24.32
CA ALA A 96 -7.77 29.76 23.91
C ALA A 96 -8.13 28.63 24.88
N GLY A 97 -8.24 28.90 26.18
CA GLY A 97 -8.64 27.92 27.19
C GLY A 97 -10.04 27.32 26.98
N LYS A 98 -10.86 27.89 26.12
CA LYS A 98 -12.19 27.36 25.77
C LYS A 98 -12.15 26.30 24.67
N LEU A 99 -11.04 26.15 23.93
CA LEU A 99 -10.87 25.18 22.87
C LEU A 99 -11.17 23.73 23.35
N HIS A 100 -10.74 23.38 24.55
CA HIS A 100 -10.89 22.01 25.10
C HIS A 100 -12.27 21.71 25.71
N THR A 101 -13.22 22.65 25.64
CA THR A 101 -14.55 22.52 26.25
C THR A 101 -15.31 21.32 25.66
N GLY A 102 -15.72 20.36 26.52
CA GLY A 102 -16.47 19.16 26.12
C GLY A 102 -15.65 18.10 25.38
N ARG A 103 -14.36 18.26 25.23
CA ARG A 103 -13.42 17.36 24.52
C ARG A 103 -12.48 16.66 25.51
N SER A 104 -11.94 15.54 25.11
CA SER A 104 -10.81 14.85 25.76
C SER A 104 -9.70 14.58 24.77
N ARG A 105 -8.45 14.44 25.26
CA ARG A 105 -7.34 13.91 24.44
C ARG A 105 -7.71 12.58 23.78
N ASN A 106 -8.56 11.77 24.43
CA ASN A 106 -8.88 10.42 23.95
C ASN A 106 -9.71 10.43 22.65
N ASP A 107 -10.77 11.25 22.58
CA ASP A 107 -11.57 11.38 21.36
C ASP A 107 -10.88 12.26 20.30
N GLN A 108 -10.05 13.20 20.73
CA GLN A 108 -9.24 14.05 19.85
C GLN A 108 -8.20 13.23 19.08
N VAL A 109 -7.32 12.49 19.74
CA VAL A 109 -6.29 11.67 19.07
C VAL A 109 -6.89 10.57 18.21
N ALA A 110 -8.05 10.03 18.60
CA ALA A 110 -8.76 9.05 17.79
C ALA A 110 -9.34 9.65 16.51
N LEU A 111 -9.79 10.92 16.55
CA LEU A 111 -10.21 11.67 15.37
C LEU A 111 -9.03 11.94 14.44
N ASP A 112 -7.96 12.52 14.98
CA ASP A 112 -6.79 12.91 14.21
C ASP A 112 -6.20 11.74 13.44
N LEU A 113 -6.09 10.58 14.09
CA LEU A 113 -5.58 9.38 13.45
C LEU A 113 -6.50 8.88 12.32
N ARG A 114 -7.82 9.04 12.47
CA ARG A 114 -8.79 8.71 11.41
C ARG A 114 -8.70 9.69 10.23
N LEU A 115 -8.61 10.99 10.51
CA LEU A 115 -8.45 12.01 9.46
C LEU A 115 -7.14 11.78 8.69
N TYR A 116 -6.03 11.61 9.41
CA TYR A 116 -4.73 11.32 8.80
C TYR A 116 -4.77 10.07 7.91
N LEU A 117 -5.30 8.95 8.41
CA LEU A 117 -5.33 7.70 7.65
C LEU A 117 -6.34 7.73 6.50
N ARG A 118 -7.38 8.57 6.57
CA ARG A 118 -8.28 8.83 5.44
C ARG A 118 -7.51 9.46 4.28
N GLU A 119 -6.73 10.50 4.55
CA GLU A 119 -5.91 11.17 3.55
C GLU A 119 -4.80 10.25 3.03
N ALA A 120 -4.14 9.54 3.92
CA ALA A 120 -3.11 8.58 3.57
C ALA A 120 -3.66 7.45 2.68
N ALA A 121 -4.87 6.95 2.93
CA ALA A 121 -5.50 5.93 2.08
C ALA A 121 -5.75 6.43 0.66
N VAL A 122 -6.22 7.67 0.51
CA VAL A 122 -6.40 8.31 -0.81
C VAL A 122 -5.06 8.46 -1.53
N GLU A 123 -4.02 8.92 -0.83
CA GLU A 123 -2.70 9.10 -1.43
C GLU A 123 -2.05 7.75 -1.82
N ARG A 124 -2.19 6.71 -0.99
CA ARG A 124 -1.68 5.36 -1.34
C ARG A 124 -2.43 4.77 -2.53
N SER A 125 -3.76 4.93 -2.58
CA SER A 125 -4.57 4.58 -3.76
C SER A 125 -4.06 5.29 -5.02
N ALA A 126 -3.78 6.59 -4.94
CA ALA A 126 -3.24 7.37 -6.05
C ALA A 126 -1.84 6.90 -6.48
N GLN A 127 -0.95 6.60 -5.52
CA GLN A 127 0.38 6.05 -5.83
C GLN A 127 0.31 4.66 -6.47
N LEU A 128 -0.57 3.80 -6.01
CA LEU A 128 -0.81 2.49 -6.62
C LEU A 128 -1.36 2.62 -8.04
N ARG A 129 -2.24 3.61 -8.30
CA ARG A 129 -2.69 3.90 -9.68
C ARG A 129 -1.52 4.33 -10.57
N ARG A 130 -0.63 5.20 -10.09
CA ARG A 130 0.60 5.57 -10.82
C ARG A 130 1.47 4.34 -11.11
N TRP A 131 1.64 3.45 -10.12
CA TRP A 131 2.35 2.19 -10.28
C TRP A 131 1.71 1.28 -11.35
N VAL A 132 0.39 1.12 -11.34
CA VAL A 132 -0.34 0.40 -12.39
C VAL A 132 -0.07 1.02 -13.76
N GLY A 133 -0.06 2.36 -13.86
CA GLY A 133 0.26 3.08 -15.11
C GLY A 133 1.65 2.73 -15.65
N VAL A 134 2.67 2.67 -14.79
CA VAL A 134 4.04 2.24 -15.17
C VAL A 134 4.03 0.82 -15.73
N LEU A 135 3.34 -0.11 -15.05
CA LEU A 135 3.26 -1.50 -15.49
C LEU A 135 2.47 -1.66 -16.81
N VAL A 136 1.40 -0.90 -16.99
CA VAL A 136 0.63 -0.89 -18.24
C VAL A 136 1.48 -0.36 -19.40
N SER A 137 2.20 0.73 -19.21
CA SER A 137 3.10 1.29 -20.23
C SER A 137 4.23 0.31 -20.62
N LEU A 138 4.78 -0.39 -19.64
CA LEU A 138 5.76 -1.45 -19.92
C LEU A 138 5.12 -2.61 -20.69
N ALA A 139 3.90 -3.01 -20.33
CA ALA A 139 3.19 -4.10 -20.99
C ALA A 139 2.84 -3.77 -22.45
N GLU A 140 2.44 -2.54 -22.75
CA GLU A 140 2.16 -2.07 -24.11
C GLU A 140 3.39 -2.18 -25.03
N THR A 141 4.55 -1.80 -24.53
CA THR A 141 5.81 -1.85 -25.32
C THR A 141 6.43 -3.23 -25.44
N THR A 142 5.88 -4.22 -24.72
CA THR A 142 6.43 -5.58 -24.63
C THR A 142 5.39 -6.67 -24.90
N SER A 143 4.27 -6.29 -25.49
CA SER A 143 3.13 -7.17 -25.77
C SER A 143 3.45 -8.31 -26.75
N ASP A 144 4.40 -8.09 -27.64
CA ASP A 144 4.88 -9.02 -28.66
C ASP A 144 6.12 -9.83 -28.24
N ILE A 145 6.73 -9.50 -27.10
CA ILE A 145 7.91 -10.23 -26.61
C ILE A 145 7.47 -11.56 -25.98
N VAL A 146 7.80 -12.65 -26.70
CA VAL A 146 7.49 -14.02 -26.24
C VAL A 146 8.41 -14.45 -25.12
N VAL A 147 7.85 -14.84 -24.00
CA VAL A 147 8.59 -15.33 -22.82
C VAL A 147 7.99 -16.65 -22.30
N PRO A 148 8.78 -17.51 -21.67
CA PRO A 148 8.23 -18.67 -20.99
C PRO A 148 7.59 -18.27 -19.65
N THR A 149 6.46 -18.88 -19.33
CA THR A 149 5.97 -18.95 -17.95
C THR A 149 6.76 -19.97 -17.15
N TYR A 150 6.75 -19.83 -15.83
CA TYR A 150 7.45 -20.76 -14.94
C TYR A 150 6.51 -21.36 -13.91
N THR A 151 6.59 -22.68 -13.79
CA THR A 151 6.07 -23.42 -12.63
C THR A 151 7.23 -24.24 -12.05
N HIS A 152 7.42 -24.23 -10.73
CA HIS A 152 8.56 -24.88 -10.08
C HIS A 152 9.93 -24.45 -10.63
N LEU A 153 10.05 -23.20 -11.08
CA LEU A 153 11.21 -22.64 -11.78
C LEU A 153 11.60 -23.40 -13.06
N GLN A 154 10.68 -24.17 -13.64
CA GLN A 154 10.82 -24.80 -14.94
C GLN A 154 9.96 -24.07 -15.97
N GLN A 155 10.49 -23.93 -17.20
CA GLN A 155 9.70 -23.36 -18.30
C GLN A 155 8.49 -24.24 -18.57
N ALA A 156 7.30 -23.65 -18.63
CA ALA A 156 6.03 -24.37 -18.77
C ALA A 156 5.37 -24.08 -20.12
N GLN A 157 4.83 -22.91 -20.31
CA GLN A 157 4.13 -22.46 -21.52
C GLN A 157 4.71 -21.11 -21.96
N VAL A 158 4.26 -20.61 -23.10
CA VAL A 158 4.60 -19.27 -23.56
C VAL A 158 3.52 -18.25 -23.21
N THR A 159 3.97 -17.02 -23.00
CA THR A 159 3.11 -15.84 -22.88
C THR A 159 3.87 -14.63 -23.42
N SER A 160 3.26 -13.43 -23.45
CA SER A 160 4.01 -12.20 -23.67
C SER A 160 4.61 -11.71 -22.36
N PHE A 161 5.73 -10.99 -22.45
CA PHE A 161 6.26 -10.28 -21.28
C PHE A 161 5.27 -9.24 -20.77
N GLY A 162 4.54 -8.57 -21.67
CA GLY A 162 3.45 -7.69 -21.30
C GLY A 162 2.42 -8.37 -20.40
N ASN A 163 1.95 -9.59 -20.75
CA ASN A 163 1.01 -10.33 -19.91
C ASN A 163 1.60 -10.69 -18.53
N HIS A 164 2.88 -11.03 -18.49
CA HIS A 164 3.57 -11.30 -17.23
C HIS A 164 3.54 -10.07 -16.30
N VAL A 165 3.85 -8.89 -16.84
CA VAL A 165 3.84 -7.62 -16.09
C VAL A 165 2.42 -7.24 -15.64
N LEU A 166 1.40 -7.44 -16.49
CA LEU A 166 0.01 -7.16 -16.15
C LEU A 166 -0.51 -7.98 -14.97
N ALA A 167 0.08 -9.16 -14.67
CA ALA A 167 -0.27 -9.91 -13.47
C ALA A 167 0.01 -9.09 -12.20
N TYR A 168 1.09 -8.31 -12.15
CA TYR A 168 1.41 -7.41 -11.04
C TYR A 168 0.53 -6.15 -11.04
N ALA A 169 0.15 -5.65 -12.21
CA ALA A 169 -0.82 -4.55 -12.31
C ALA A 169 -2.17 -4.96 -11.70
N TRP A 170 -2.68 -6.16 -12.00
CA TRP A 170 -3.90 -6.68 -11.40
C TRP A 170 -3.79 -6.95 -9.88
N MET A 171 -2.61 -7.26 -9.37
CA MET A 171 -2.37 -7.33 -7.92
C MET A 171 -2.52 -5.94 -7.29
N ALA A 172 -1.92 -4.92 -7.90
CA ALA A 172 -1.99 -3.54 -7.44
C ALA A 172 -3.43 -2.97 -7.51
N VAL A 173 -4.23 -3.33 -8.51
CA VAL A 173 -5.67 -2.96 -8.57
C VAL A 173 -6.40 -3.48 -7.32
N ARG A 174 -6.19 -4.72 -6.92
CA ARG A 174 -6.79 -5.26 -5.68
C ARG A 174 -6.28 -4.57 -4.42
N ASP A 175 -5.07 -4.00 -4.45
CA ASP A 175 -4.56 -3.22 -3.33
C ASP A 175 -5.21 -1.83 -3.29
N ILE A 176 -5.47 -1.20 -4.45
CA ILE A 176 -6.27 0.04 -4.56
C ILE A 176 -7.64 -0.17 -3.91
N GLU A 177 -8.35 -1.23 -4.29
CA GLU A 177 -9.67 -1.56 -3.72
C GLU A 177 -9.63 -1.73 -2.20
N ARG A 178 -8.54 -2.32 -1.65
CA ARG A 178 -8.35 -2.45 -0.19
C ARG A 178 -8.20 -1.10 0.51
N PHE A 179 -7.40 -0.19 -0.05
CA PHE A 179 -7.24 1.16 0.51
C PHE A 179 -8.54 1.97 0.42
N ASP A 180 -9.26 1.90 -0.70
CA ASP A 180 -10.55 2.58 -0.88
C ASP A 180 -11.57 2.06 0.14
N ASP A 181 -11.63 0.74 0.35
CA ASP A 181 -12.49 0.10 1.35
C ASP A 181 -12.09 0.43 2.80
N CYS A 182 -10.80 0.45 3.10
CA CYS A 182 -10.28 0.87 4.41
C CYS A 182 -10.65 2.33 4.68
N GLY A 183 -10.42 3.24 3.73
CA GLY A 183 -10.77 4.66 3.80
C GLY A 183 -12.26 4.87 4.11
N ARG A 184 -13.15 4.08 3.51
CA ARG A 184 -14.60 4.13 3.78
C ARG A 184 -14.94 3.68 5.21
N ARG A 185 -14.33 2.59 5.71
CA ARG A 185 -14.62 2.04 7.04
C ARG A 185 -14.12 2.93 8.17
N LEU A 186 -12.96 3.55 8.04
CA LEU A 186 -12.39 4.43 9.07
C LEU A 186 -13.10 5.79 9.14
N ASN A 187 -13.88 6.19 8.13
CA ASN A 187 -14.44 7.54 7.98
C ASN A 187 -15.68 7.78 8.86
N ARG A 188 -15.54 7.60 10.20
CA ARG A 188 -16.56 7.96 11.20
C ARG A 188 -15.91 8.74 12.35
N SER A 189 -16.61 9.80 12.82
CA SER A 189 -16.08 10.71 13.84
C SER A 189 -16.22 10.14 15.25
N PRO A 190 -15.14 10.03 16.03
CA PRO A 190 -15.19 9.73 17.45
C PRO A 190 -15.49 10.97 18.31
N LEU A 191 -15.33 12.20 17.76
CA LEU A 191 -15.37 13.44 18.53
C LEU A 191 -16.73 13.64 19.23
N GLY A 192 -16.68 14.21 20.42
CA GLY A 192 -17.81 14.32 21.33
C GLY A 192 -18.05 13.07 22.20
N SER A 193 -17.17 12.05 22.07
CA SER A 193 -17.16 10.90 23.01
C SER A 193 -16.49 11.23 24.35
N GLY A 194 -15.79 12.37 24.42
CA GLY A 194 -15.06 12.81 25.60
C GLY A 194 -14.01 11.80 26.02
N ALA A 195 -13.78 11.65 27.32
CA ALA A 195 -12.82 10.67 27.83
C ALA A 195 -13.26 9.21 27.54
N SER A 196 -14.58 8.93 27.60
CA SER A 196 -15.15 7.60 27.33
C SER A 196 -16.69 7.55 27.27
N ALA A 197 -17.40 8.45 27.97
CA ALA A 197 -18.85 8.37 28.17
C ALA A 197 -19.60 9.60 27.61
N GLY A 198 -18.99 10.35 26.73
CA GLY A 198 -19.55 11.59 26.20
C GLY A 198 -19.37 12.78 27.13
N SER A 199 -20.18 13.80 26.92
CA SER A 199 -20.23 15.04 27.73
C SER A 199 -21.65 15.31 28.20
N THR A 200 -21.79 16.04 29.30
CA THR A 200 -23.07 16.58 29.77
C THR A 200 -23.46 17.87 29.04
N LEU A 201 -22.54 18.45 28.28
CA LEU A 201 -22.81 19.59 27.42
C LEU A 201 -23.56 19.14 26.14
N PRO A 202 -24.39 20.02 25.56
CA PRO A 202 -25.18 19.71 24.37
C PRO A 202 -24.32 19.78 23.10
N LEU A 203 -23.30 18.89 23.01
CA LEU A 203 -22.44 18.81 21.85
C LEU A 203 -23.20 18.25 20.64
N ASP A 204 -23.08 18.88 19.49
CA ASP A 204 -23.61 18.37 18.22
C ASP A 204 -22.56 17.55 17.49
N ARG A 205 -22.58 16.23 17.70
CA ARG A 205 -21.65 15.29 17.10
C ARG A 205 -21.88 15.08 15.60
N ASP A 206 -23.13 15.22 15.17
CA ASP A 206 -23.49 15.09 13.74
C ASP A 206 -22.95 16.28 12.97
N HIS A 207 -23.12 17.50 13.47
CA HIS A 207 -22.55 18.72 12.87
C HIS A 207 -21.03 18.61 12.69
N VAL A 208 -20.28 18.18 13.72
CA VAL A 208 -18.84 17.99 13.63
C VAL A 208 -18.46 16.95 12.57
N SER A 209 -19.18 15.84 12.55
CA SER A 209 -18.94 14.78 11.56
C SER A 209 -19.18 15.25 10.13
N GLU A 210 -20.27 15.99 9.91
CA GLU A 210 -20.64 16.53 8.60
C GLU A 210 -19.62 17.57 8.11
N SER A 211 -19.21 18.49 9.00
CA SER A 211 -18.22 19.53 8.66
C SER A 211 -16.83 18.96 8.29
N LEU A 212 -16.49 17.78 8.81
CA LEU A 212 -15.27 17.04 8.48
C LEU A 212 -15.45 16.08 7.28
N GLY A 213 -16.62 16.05 6.63
CA GLY A 213 -16.90 15.15 5.51
C GLY A 213 -16.91 13.67 5.91
N MET A 214 -17.22 13.36 7.18
CA MET A 214 -17.26 11.99 7.69
C MET A 214 -18.68 11.40 7.59
N LEU A 215 -18.81 10.07 7.64
CA LEU A 215 -20.08 9.34 7.45
C LEU A 215 -21.03 9.39 8.66
N GLY A 216 -20.72 10.21 9.65
CA GLY A 216 -21.48 10.34 10.90
C GLY A 216 -20.64 10.00 12.12
N PRO A 217 -21.15 10.28 13.33
CA PRO A 217 -20.47 9.94 14.57
C PRO A 217 -20.40 8.43 14.80
N MET A 218 -19.39 7.99 15.54
CA MET A 218 -19.35 6.62 16.05
C MET A 218 -20.47 6.40 17.09
N PRO A 219 -21.25 5.31 16.99
CA PRO A 219 -22.45 5.15 17.82
C PRO A 219 -22.15 4.87 19.29
N ASN A 220 -21.03 4.25 19.63
CA ASN A 220 -20.64 3.93 21.00
C ASN A 220 -19.40 4.72 21.41
N THR A 221 -19.49 5.48 22.49
CA THR A 221 -18.41 6.37 22.95
C THR A 221 -17.21 5.63 23.55
N LEU A 222 -17.41 4.46 24.17
CA LEU A 222 -16.33 3.64 24.72
C LEU A 222 -15.48 3.05 23.60
N ASP A 223 -16.14 2.58 22.54
CA ASP A 223 -15.51 2.07 21.34
C ASP A 223 -14.80 3.18 20.55
N ALA A 224 -15.46 4.34 20.44
CA ALA A 224 -14.94 5.48 19.67
C ALA A 224 -13.55 5.93 20.11
N VAL A 225 -13.27 5.94 21.41
CA VAL A 225 -11.97 6.38 21.95
C VAL A 225 -10.94 5.26 22.03
N GLY A 226 -11.36 4.00 22.03
CA GLY A 226 -10.48 2.84 22.24
C GLY A 226 -10.18 2.02 20.97
N SER A 227 -11.01 2.10 19.93
CA SER A 227 -10.82 1.30 18.72
C SER A 227 -9.56 1.71 17.95
N ARG A 228 -8.83 0.70 17.48
CA ARG A 228 -7.69 0.83 16.56
C ARG A 228 -7.70 -0.26 15.48
N ASP A 229 -8.83 -0.92 15.29
CA ASP A 229 -9.06 -1.89 14.21
C ASP A 229 -8.83 -1.29 12.84
N PHE A 230 -9.22 -0.02 12.63
CA PHE A 230 -8.95 0.74 11.41
C PHE A 230 -7.45 0.97 11.17
N VAL A 231 -6.65 1.13 12.24
CA VAL A 231 -5.18 1.22 12.14
C VAL A 231 -4.60 -0.12 11.71
N ALA A 232 -5.06 -1.22 12.31
CA ALA A 232 -4.63 -2.56 11.95
C ALA A 232 -4.99 -2.91 10.50
N GLU A 233 -6.17 -2.50 10.04
CA GLU A 233 -6.58 -2.67 8.66
C GLU A 233 -5.70 -1.88 7.70
N TYR A 234 -5.38 -0.63 8.01
CA TYR A 234 -4.49 0.19 7.20
C TYR A 234 -3.08 -0.41 7.09
N VAL A 235 -2.49 -0.83 8.22
CA VAL A 235 -1.18 -1.49 8.25
C VAL A 235 -1.22 -2.80 7.45
N PHE A 236 -2.31 -3.56 7.52
CA PHE A 236 -2.49 -4.76 6.69
C PHE A 236 -2.55 -4.42 5.20
N CYS A 237 -3.24 -3.34 4.78
CA CYS A 237 -3.24 -2.89 3.39
C CYS A 237 -1.81 -2.57 2.90
N CYS A 238 -1.03 -1.85 3.72
CA CYS A 238 0.37 -1.58 3.43
C CYS A 238 1.20 -2.86 3.31
N ALA A 239 1.06 -3.79 4.25
CA ALA A 239 1.78 -5.06 4.26
C ALA A 239 1.43 -5.92 3.04
N GLN A 240 0.15 -6.01 2.66
CA GLN A 240 -0.28 -6.79 1.51
C GLN A 240 0.26 -6.21 0.19
N ALA A 241 0.23 -4.89 0.01
CA ALA A 241 0.82 -4.23 -1.14
C ALA A 241 2.34 -4.47 -1.21
N MET A 242 3.04 -4.40 -0.07
CA MET A 242 4.47 -4.72 0.01
C MET A 242 4.77 -6.19 -0.30
N VAL A 243 3.89 -7.13 0.05
CA VAL A 243 4.03 -8.55 -0.36
C VAL A 243 3.95 -8.68 -1.88
N HIS A 244 3.05 -7.96 -2.56
CA HIS A 244 2.98 -7.96 -4.02
C HIS A 244 4.24 -7.34 -4.65
N LEU A 245 4.70 -6.20 -4.14
CA LEU A 245 5.96 -5.59 -4.57
C LEU A 245 7.16 -6.49 -4.32
N SER A 246 7.21 -7.19 -3.18
CA SER A 246 8.28 -8.14 -2.85
C SER A 246 8.35 -9.30 -3.84
N ARG A 247 7.22 -9.82 -4.32
CA ARG A 247 7.19 -10.87 -5.34
C ARG A 247 7.78 -10.39 -6.66
N PHE A 248 7.41 -9.19 -7.10
CA PHE A 248 8.00 -8.61 -8.31
C PHE A 248 9.49 -8.32 -8.12
N SER A 249 9.87 -7.80 -6.97
CA SER A 249 11.27 -7.56 -6.60
C SER A 249 12.11 -8.84 -6.65
N GLU A 250 11.58 -9.98 -6.20
CA GLU A 250 12.27 -11.28 -6.28
C GLU A 250 12.56 -11.65 -7.75
N GLU A 251 11.59 -11.46 -8.65
CA GLU A 251 11.82 -11.73 -10.06
C GLU A 251 12.86 -10.77 -10.66
N LEU A 252 12.83 -9.47 -10.32
CA LEU A 252 13.81 -8.51 -10.78
C LEU A 252 15.23 -8.85 -10.30
N VAL A 253 15.38 -9.31 -9.05
CA VAL A 253 16.67 -9.79 -8.52
C VAL A 253 17.16 -11.01 -9.31
N LEU A 254 16.31 -12.01 -9.51
CA LEU A 254 16.65 -13.19 -10.32
C LEU A 254 17.01 -12.80 -11.76
N TRP A 255 16.24 -11.92 -12.39
CA TRP A 255 16.44 -11.51 -13.78
C TRP A 255 17.69 -10.65 -13.97
N SER A 256 18.14 -9.93 -12.94
CA SER A 256 19.39 -9.16 -12.99
C SER A 256 20.65 -10.01 -12.85
N SER A 257 20.52 -11.29 -12.44
CA SER A 257 21.66 -12.20 -12.35
C SER A 257 22.21 -12.57 -13.73
N GLN A 258 23.49 -12.91 -13.77
CA GLN A 258 24.15 -13.32 -15.04
C GLN A 258 23.55 -14.63 -15.59
N GLU A 259 23.06 -15.49 -14.72
CA GLU A 259 22.44 -16.78 -15.06
C GLU A 259 21.11 -16.59 -15.79
N PHE A 260 20.29 -15.62 -15.38
CA PHE A 260 19.04 -15.29 -16.07
C PHE A 260 19.23 -14.24 -17.17
N GLY A 261 20.00 -13.17 -16.92
CA GLY A 261 20.38 -12.16 -17.90
C GLY A 261 19.21 -11.44 -18.59
N ARG A 262 18.10 -11.21 -17.87
CA ARG A 262 16.86 -10.66 -18.43
C ARG A 262 16.61 -9.19 -18.08
N LEU A 263 17.23 -8.72 -17.00
CA LEU A 263 17.14 -7.33 -16.55
C LEU A 263 18.51 -6.68 -16.65
N GLU A 264 18.58 -5.58 -17.40
CA GLU A 264 19.75 -4.71 -17.47
C GLU A 264 19.48 -3.47 -16.64
N LEU A 265 20.12 -3.41 -15.48
CA LEU A 265 19.97 -2.28 -14.55
C LEU A 265 20.64 -1.03 -15.12
N GLY A 266 19.88 0.08 -15.17
CA GLY A 266 20.44 1.38 -15.53
C GLY A 266 21.35 1.97 -14.45
N ASP A 267 22.18 2.92 -14.82
CA ASP A 267 23.13 3.55 -13.89
C ASP A 267 22.48 4.32 -12.75
N THR A 268 21.30 4.87 -12.98
CA THR A 268 20.57 5.70 -12.00
C THR A 268 19.79 4.89 -10.95
N VAL A 269 19.61 3.58 -11.20
CA VAL A 269 18.77 2.69 -10.38
C VAL A 269 19.53 1.47 -9.86
N SER A 270 20.85 1.48 -9.98
CA SER A 270 21.74 0.43 -9.48
C SER A 270 22.87 1.02 -8.66
N THR A 271 23.48 0.21 -7.80
CA THR A 271 24.71 0.58 -7.12
C THR A 271 25.87 -0.26 -7.60
N GLY A 272 27.07 0.30 -7.50
CA GLY A 272 28.30 -0.39 -7.82
C GLY A 272 28.94 -1.09 -6.63
N SER A 273 30.04 -1.75 -6.86
CA SER A 273 30.91 -2.31 -5.82
C SER A 273 32.21 -1.51 -5.72
N SER A 274 32.63 -1.16 -4.50
CA SER A 274 33.94 -0.52 -4.26
C SER A 274 35.15 -1.41 -4.63
N ALA A 275 34.94 -2.73 -4.71
CA ALA A 275 36.00 -3.71 -4.98
C ALA A 275 35.87 -4.34 -6.39
N LEU A 276 34.67 -4.37 -6.97
CA LEU A 276 34.37 -5.09 -8.21
C LEU A 276 33.80 -4.13 -9.27
N PRO A 277 34.64 -3.55 -10.14
CA PRO A 277 34.23 -2.45 -11.05
C PRO A 277 33.13 -2.80 -12.06
N HIS A 278 32.92 -4.09 -12.33
CA HIS A 278 31.94 -4.60 -13.28
C HIS A 278 30.56 -4.89 -12.65
N LYS A 279 30.46 -4.81 -11.32
CA LYS A 279 29.27 -5.26 -10.60
C LYS A 279 28.22 -4.15 -10.53
N ARG A 280 26.99 -4.50 -10.86
CA ARG A 280 25.77 -3.69 -10.63
C ARG A 280 24.83 -4.48 -9.76
N ASN A 281 24.31 -3.84 -8.73
CA ASN A 281 23.45 -4.48 -7.72
C ASN A 281 21.99 -3.99 -7.87
N PRO A 282 21.00 -4.90 -7.74
CA PRO A 282 19.58 -4.55 -7.74
C PRO A 282 19.10 -4.10 -6.35
N ASP A 283 19.82 -3.16 -5.71
CA ASP A 283 19.59 -2.80 -4.29
C ASP A 283 18.17 -2.34 -4.01
N ILE A 284 17.52 -1.64 -4.95
CA ILE A 284 16.12 -1.21 -4.81
C ILE A 284 15.23 -2.43 -4.61
N ALA A 285 15.32 -3.42 -5.50
CA ALA A 285 14.51 -4.63 -5.42
C ALA A 285 14.82 -5.44 -4.15
N GLU A 286 16.10 -5.56 -3.76
CA GLU A 286 16.50 -6.25 -2.54
C GLU A 286 15.95 -5.56 -1.29
N LEU A 287 16.00 -4.22 -1.23
CA LEU A 287 15.48 -3.46 -0.09
C LEU A 287 13.97 -3.51 0.01
N VAL A 288 13.23 -3.44 -1.11
CA VAL A 288 11.77 -3.59 -1.13
C VAL A 288 11.39 -4.98 -0.62
N ARG A 289 12.05 -6.03 -1.10
CA ARG A 289 11.89 -7.40 -0.61
C ARG A 289 12.18 -7.51 0.89
N GLY A 290 13.28 -6.91 1.36
CA GLY A 290 13.65 -6.91 2.78
C GLY A 290 12.67 -6.14 3.66
N ARG A 291 12.24 -4.95 3.24
CA ARG A 291 11.31 -4.09 3.99
C ARG A 291 9.91 -4.69 4.13
N SER A 292 9.48 -5.53 3.17
CA SER A 292 8.18 -6.21 3.27
C SER A 292 8.06 -7.09 4.52
N ALA A 293 9.17 -7.67 4.99
CA ALA A 293 9.21 -8.45 6.23
C ALA A 293 8.89 -7.59 7.47
N GLY A 294 9.36 -6.32 7.48
CA GLY A 294 9.04 -5.36 8.54
C GLY A 294 7.53 -5.13 8.66
N LEU A 295 6.85 -4.87 7.55
CA LEU A 295 5.42 -4.59 7.55
C LEU A 295 4.56 -5.80 7.94
N ILE A 296 5.01 -7.01 7.63
CA ILE A 296 4.38 -8.24 8.16
C ILE A 296 4.50 -8.26 9.70
N GLY A 297 5.68 -7.89 10.24
CA GLY A 297 5.89 -7.73 11.67
C GLY A 297 5.01 -6.63 12.28
N ASP A 298 4.89 -5.47 11.62
CA ASP A 298 4.06 -4.34 12.05
C ASP A 298 2.57 -4.73 12.11
N THR A 299 2.09 -5.53 11.15
CA THR A 299 0.72 -6.09 11.21
C THR A 299 0.52 -6.97 12.44
N ALA A 300 1.46 -7.81 12.78
CA ALA A 300 1.40 -8.62 14.00
C ALA A 300 1.50 -7.76 15.27
N ALA A 301 2.36 -6.73 15.26
CA ALA A 301 2.55 -5.83 16.38
C ALA A 301 1.28 -5.03 16.71
N ILE A 302 0.61 -4.44 15.70
CA ILE A 302 -0.62 -3.67 15.94
C ILE A 302 -1.79 -4.55 16.41
N LEU A 303 -1.87 -5.79 15.96
CA LEU A 303 -2.85 -6.75 16.48
C LEU A 303 -2.53 -7.17 17.92
N ALA A 304 -1.25 -7.38 18.23
CA ALA A 304 -0.79 -7.71 19.58
C ALA A 304 -0.99 -6.54 20.55
N LEU A 305 -0.84 -5.30 20.10
CA LEU A 305 -1.09 -4.10 20.89
C LEU A 305 -2.55 -4.04 21.36
N GLN A 306 -3.50 -4.31 20.48
CA GLN A 306 -4.93 -4.19 20.75
C GLN A 306 -5.49 -5.35 21.59
N LYS A 307 -4.93 -6.56 21.43
CA LYS A 307 -5.47 -7.74 22.10
C LYS A 307 -5.47 -7.56 23.62
N ALA A 308 -6.48 -7.90 24.31
CA ALA A 308 -6.59 -7.88 25.78
C ALA A 308 -6.54 -6.47 26.43
N LEU A 309 -6.60 -5.37 25.68
CA LEU A 309 -6.85 -4.07 26.29
C LEU A 309 -8.31 -3.98 26.77
N PRO A 310 -8.58 -3.39 27.95
CA PRO A 310 -9.94 -3.07 28.34
C PRO A 310 -10.55 -2.01 27.44
N LEU A 311 -11.88 -1.83 27.53
CA LEU A 311 -12.59 -0.79 26.78
C LEU A 311 -12.05 0.61 27.08
N SER A 312 -12.33 1.53 26.19
CA SER A 312 -11.86 2.91 26.20
C SER A 312 -10.37 3.04 25.94
N TYR A 313 -9.80 4.19 26.26
CA TYR A 313 -8.41 4.50 25.99
C TYR A 313 -7.49 3.94 27.08
N ASN A 314 -6.40 3.32 26.64
CA ASN A 314 -5.25 2.96 27.46
C ASN A 314 -3.98 3.53 26.81
N ARG A 315 -2.99 3.94 27.59
CA ARG A 315 -1.77 4.59 27.09
C ARG A 315 -0.96 3.70 26.13
N ASP A 316 -1.14 2.39 26.20
CA ASP A 316 -0.61 1.43 25.22
C ASP A 316 -0.90 1.86 23.76
N LEU A 317 -2.08 2.42 23.51
CA LEU A 317 -2.50 2.87 22.18
C LEU A 317 -1.65 4.03 21.61
N GLN A 318 -0.77 4.65 22.42
CA GLN A 318 0.18 5.63 21.93
C GLN A 318 1.17 5.02 20.92
N GLU A 319 1.49 3.72 21.09
CA GLU A 319 2.43 2.99 20.21
C GLU A 319 1.88 2.73 18.80
N ASP A 320 0.59 2.95 18.55
CA ASP A 320 -0.06 2.77 17.25
C ASP A 320 0.56 3.67 16.17
N LYS A 321 0.91 4.91 16.52
CA LYS A 321 1.39 5.94 15.61
C LYS A 321 2.72 5.56 14.97
N ARG A 322 3.68 5.11 15.78
CA ARG A 322 4.99 4.69 15.28
C ARG A 322 4.87 3.54 14.28
N ILE A 323 3.99 2.58 14.57
CA ILE A 323 3.76 1.42 13.68
C ILE A 323 3.15 1.87 12.36
N VAL A 324 2.06 2.64 12.41
CA VAL A 324 1.32 2.99 11.20
C VAL A 324 2.06 3.98 10.30
N PHE A 325 2.74 4.95 10.88
CA PHE A 325 3.52 5.93 10.10
C PHE A 325 4.71 5.26 9.41
N GLN A 326 5.39 4.34 10.09
CA GLN A 326 6.45 3.55 9.48
C GLN A 326 5.93 2.68 8.32
N ALA A 327 4.77 2.06 8.48
CA ALA A 327 4.16 1.24 7.44
C ALA A 327 3.79 2.09 6.22
N ASP A 328 3.18 3.25 6.43
CA ASP A 328 2.81 4.21 5.40
C ASP A 328 4.02 4.70 4.60
N ASP A 329 5.04 5.21 5.29
CA ASP A 329 6.28 5.73 4.67
C ASP A 329 7.04 4.63 3.89
N THR A 330 7.07 3.41 4.44
CA THR A 330 7.74 2.29 3.79
C THR A 330 7.06 1.91 2.47
N LEU A 331 5.74 1.85 2.43
CA LEU A 331 5.00 1.57 1.20
C LEU A 331 5.18 2.70 0.19
N ALA A 332 5.02 3.96 0.64
CA ALA A 332 5.16 5.13 -0.22
C ALA A 332 6.51 5.16 -0.94
N GLY A 333 7.60 5.09 -0.19
CA GLY A 333 8.95 5.10 -0.75
C GLY A 333 9.26 3.86 -1.60
N SER A 334 8.65 2.70 -1.29
CA SER A 334 8.85 1.48 -2.09
C SER A 334 8.15 1.56 -3.44
N LEU A 335 6.95 2.12 -3.52
CA LEU A 335 6.23 2.34 -4.79
C LEU A 335 7.00 3.29 -5.71
N GLU A 336 7.51 4.39 -5.16
CA GLU A 336 8.31 5.36 -5.91
C GLU A 336 9.61 4.73 -6.43
N ALA A 337 10.34 4.02 -5.56
CA ALA A 337 11.60 3.37 -5.95
C ALA A 337 11.40 2.27 -6.99
N MET A 338 10.33 1.48 -6.88
CA MET A 338 10.02 0.43 -7.86
C MET A 338 9.62 1.00 -9.22
N ALA A 339 8.86 2.10 -9.25
CA ALA A 339 8.55 2.78 -10.49
C ALA A 339 9.83 3.27 -11.18
N ALA A 340 10.73 3.94 -10.44
CA ALA A 340 12.01 4.39 -10.95
C ALA A 340 12.89 3.22 -11.44
N LEU A 341 12.90 2.08 -10.74
CA LEU A 341 13.65 0.89 -11.14
C LEU A 341 13.17 0.34 -12.48
N VAL A 342 11.87 0.24 -12.68
CA VAL A 342 11.27 -0.25 -13.92
C VAL A 342 11.57 0.70 -15.08
N ASP A 343 11.34 1.99 -14.90
CA ASP A 343 11.57 3.02 -15.93
C ASP A 343 13.06 3.16 -16.29
N GLY A 344 13.95 2.96 -15.31
CA GLY A 344 15.40 3.10 -15.49
C GLY A 344 16.10 1.84 -15.97
N SER A 345 15.40 0.74 -16.25
CA SER A 345 16.00 -0.56 -16.60
C SER A 345 15.57 -1.06 -17.98
N GLY A 346 16.43 -1.86 -18.60
CA GLY A 346 16.15 -2.56 -19.86
C GLY A 346 15.78 -4.01 -19.63
N PHE A 347 14.86 -4.53 -20.45
CA PHE A 347 14.45 -5.93 -20.40
C PHE A 347 14.86 -6.69 -21.64
N ARG A 348 15.45 -7.89 -21.47
CA ARG A 348 15.88 -8.79 -22.53
C ARG A 348 15.41 -10.19 -22.22
N PHE A 349 14.85 -10.86 -23.20
CA PHE A 349 14.42 -12.23 -23.01
C PHE A 349 15.01 -13.13 -24.09
N PRO A 350 15.75 -14.18 -23.71
CA PRO A 350 16.10 -15.23 -24.65
C PRO A 350 14.82 -15.97 -25.09
N PRO A 351 14.79 -16.51 -26.30
CA PRO A 351 13.64 -17.26 -26.75
C PRO A 351 13.33 -18.44 -25.80
N PRO A 352 12.07 -18.77 -25.59
CA PRO A 352 11.66 -19.95 -24.82
C PRO A 352 12.22 -21.23 -25.46
N ARG A 353 12.36 -22.28 -24.65
CA ARG A 353 12.61 -23.62 -25.17
C ARG A 353 11.46 -24.09 -26.03
N SER A 354 11.74 -24.79 -27.12
CA SER A 354 10.70 -25.29 -28.03
C SER A 354 9.72 -26.28 -27.37
N GLU A 355 10.17 -26.98 -26.32
CA GLU A 355 9.33 -27.92 -25.56
C GLU A 355 8.14 -27.24 -24.85
N THR A 356 8.15 -25.89 -24.71
CA THR A 356 7.00 -25.12 -24.27
C THR A 356 5.78 -25.22 -25.21
N ALA A 357 6.00 -25.64 -26.48
CA ALA A 357 4.96 -25.93 -27.46
C ALA A 357 4.32 -27.33 -27.30
N ALA A 358 4.82 -28.15 -26.37
CA ALA A 358 4.33 -29.53 -26.21
C ALA A 358 2.82 -29.61 -25.92
N LEU A 359 2.30 -28.72 -25.05
CA LEU A 359 0.88 -28.66 -24.74
C LEU A 359 0.04 -28.22 -25.96
N PRO A 360 0.29 -27.10 -26.62
CA PRO A 360 -0.40 -26.74 -27.87
C PRO A 360 -0.40 -27.83 -28.92
N LEU A 361 0.70 -28.58 -29.09
CA LEU A 361 0.78 -29.67 -30.02
C LEU A 361 -0.16 -30.85 -29.61
N ALA A 362 -0.22 -31.21 -28.33
CA ALA A 362 -1.17 -32.19 -27.82
C ALA A 362 -2.63 -31.76 -28.00
N GLU A 363 -2.92 -30.47 -27.83
CA GLU A 363 -4.26 -29.90 -28.00
C GLU A 363 -4.75 -29.98 -29.46
N ARG A 364 -3.85 -29.99 -30.47
CA ARG A 364 -4.23 -30.24 -31.87
C ARG A 364 -4.84 -31.63 -32.03
N LEU A 365 -4.27 -32.64 -31.40
CA LEU A 365 -4.85 -34.00 -31.40
C LEU A 365 -6.18 -34.05 -30.63
N VAL A 366 -6.27 -33.37 -29.49
CA VAL A 366 -7.52 -33.29 -28.71
C VAL A 366 -8.64 -32.67 -29.52
N ALA A 367 -8.37 -31.61 -30.28
CA ALA A 367 -9.34 -30.99 -31.17
C ALA A 367 -9.88 -31.96 -32.27
N ARG A 368 -9.12 -33.02 -32.58
CA ARG A 368 -9.50 -34.12 -33.50
C ARG A 368 -10.12 -35.31 -32.78
N GLY A 369 -10.46 -35.18 -31.50
CA GLY A 369 -11.16 -36.20 -30.72
C GLY A 369 -10.24 -37.24 -30.02
N VAL A 370 -8.93 -37.02 -30.01
CA VAL A 370 -8.00 -37.86 -29.23
C VAL A 370 -8.15 -37.52 -27.74
N PRO A 371 -8.29 -38.52 -26.86
CA PRO A 371 -8.29 -38.25 -25.42
C PRO A 371 -7.01 -37.56 -24.97
N PHE A 372 -7.12 -36.53 -24.13
CA PHE A 372 -5.97 -35.71 -23.72
C PHE A 372 -4.79 -36.53 -23.20
N ARG A 373 -5.05 -37.54 -22.37
CA ARG A 373 -3.98 -38.41 -21.82
C ARG A 373 -3.21 -39.16 -22.89
N GLU A 374 -3.90 -39.60 -23.96
CA GLU A 374 -3.29 -40.27 -25.12
C GLU A 374 -2.47 -39.23 -25.92
N ALA A 375 -3.04 -38.08 -26.23
CA ALA A 375 -2.34 -37.00 -26.92
C ALA A 375 -1.06 -36.58 -26.18
N HIS A 376 -1.14 -36.42 -24.86
CA HIS A 376 0.03 -36.09 -24.01
C HIS A 376 1.13 -37.18 -24.11
N GLN A 377 0.74 -38.47 -24.10
CA GLN A 377 1.73 -39.56 -24.25
C GLN A 377 2.36 -39.60 -25.65
N LEU A 378 1.61 -39.25 -26.68
CA LEU A 378 2.12 -39.18 -28.06
C LEU A 378 3.18 -38.08 -28.17
N VAL A 379 2.89 -36.86 -27.70
CA VAL A 379 3.83 -35.74 -27.73
C VAL A 379 5.04 -36.04 -26.84
N GLY A 380 4.86 -36.66 -25.67
CA GLY A 380 5.98 -37.09 -24.82
C GLY A 380 6.94 -38.06 -25.54
N ARG A 381 6.39 -39.00 -26.30
CA ARG A 381 7.21 -39.91 -27.14
C ARG A 381 7.93 -39.19 -28.28
N LEU A 382 7.26 -38.21 -28.90
CA LEU A 382 7.90 -37.36 -29.92
C LEU A 382 9.14 -36.69 -29.37
N ILE A 383 8.99 -35.98 -28.23
CA ILE A 383 10.11 -35.25 -27.58
C ILE A 383 11.25 -36.22 -27.26
N LEU A 384 10.97 -37.36 -26.65
CA LEU A 384 11.96 -38.37 -26.32
C LEU A 384 12.69 -38.90 -27.58
N SER A 385 11.94 -39.13 -28.69
CA SER A 385 12.51 -39.56 -29.95
C SER A 385 13.47 -38.55 -30.55
N LEU A 386 13.09 -37.26 -30.54
CA LEU A 386 13.91 -36.16 -31.01
C LEU A 386 15.16 -35.98 -30.13
N GLU A 387 15.04 -36.01 -28.83
CA GLU A 387 16.16 -35.91 -27.87
C GLU A 387 17.20 -37.04 -28.10
N THR A 388 16.76 -38.25 -28.36
CA THR A 388 17.68 -39.38 -28.64
C THR A 388 18.49 -39.17 -29.94
N GLN A 389 17.98 -38.32 -30.84
CA GLN A 389 18.65 -37.94 -32.09
C GLN A 389 19.45 -36.65 -31.93
N GLY A 390 19.50 -36.05 -30.73
CA GLY A 390 20.16 -34.76 -30.51
C GLY A 390 19.38 -33.57 -31.10
N ARG A 391 18.08 -33.72 -31.35
CA ARG A 391 17.14 -32.74 -31.90
C ARG A 391 16.22 -32.21 -30.82
N SER A 392 15.74 -30.99 -30.96
CA SER A 392 14.71 -30.36 -30.11
C SER A 392 13.35 -30.44 -30.79
N LEU A 393 12.30 -30.04 -30.09
CA LEU A 393 10.96 -29.98 -30.68
C LEU A 393 10.89 -28.96 -31.85
N ALA A 394 11.72 -27.90 -31.84
CA ALA A 394 11.80 -26.97 -32.94
C ALA A 394 12.32 -27.59 -34.25
N ASP A 395 13.05 -28.69 -34.16
CA ASP A 395 13.62 -29.42 -35.30
C ASP A 395 12.68 -30.49 -35.83
N ALA A 396 11.44 -30.61 -35.29
CA ALA A 396 10.48 -31.61 -35.71
C ALA A 396 9.96 -31.34 -37.13
N GLU A 397 9.95 -32.39 -37.94
CA GLU A 397 9.35 -32.40 -39.27
C GLU A 397 8.02 -33.18 -39.27
N TYR A 398 7.23 -33.03 -40.32
CA TYR A 398 5.94 -33.74 -40.40
C TYR A 398 6.12 -35.26 -40.33
N ASP A 399 7.18 -35.79 -40.91
CA ASP A 399 7.43 -37.23 -40.86
C ASP A 399 7.67 -37.74 -39.45
N ASP A 400 8.24 -36.94 -38.54
CA ASP A 400 8.38 -37.30 -37.12
C ASP A 400 7.02 -37.43 -36.43
N LEU A 401 6.09 -36.52 -36.75
CA LEU A 401 4.71 -36.51 -36.21
C LEU A 401 3.91 -37.70 -36.78
N ALA A 402 3.94 -37.86 -38.13
CA ALA A 402 3.20 -38.93 -38.83
C ALA A 402 3.66 -40.35 -38.45
N ALA A 403 4.96 -40.49 -38.12
CA ALA A 403 5.49 -41.80 -37.66
C ALA A 403 4.95 -42.21 -36.28
N LEU A 404 4.44 -41.26 -35.48
CA LEU A 404 3.86 -41.54 -34.16
C LEU A 404 2.36 -41.78 -34.21
N ASP A 405 1.64 -41.00 -35.03
CA ASP A 405 0.21 -41.08 -35.15
C ASP A 405 -0.28 -40.40 -36.45
N ASP A 406 -1.12 -41.09 -37.22
CA ASP A 406 -1.64 -40.60 -38.51
C ASP A 406 -2.68 -39.48 -38.40
N ARG A 407 -3.13 -39.19 -37.16
CA ARG A 407 -4.00 -38.03 -36.88
C ARG A 407 -3.29 -36.71 -36.84
N PHE A 408 -1.95 -36.68 -36.78
CA PHE A 408 -1.17 -35.45 -36.96
C PHE A 408 -1.25 -34.95 -38.39
N GLN A 409 -1.22 -33.65 -38.58
CA GLN A 409 -1.22 -32.99 -39.86
C GLN A 409 -0.03 -32.04 -39.98
N ALA A 410 0.42 -31.75 -41.19
CA ALA A 410 1.58 -30.86 -41.41
C ALA A 410 1.38 -29.48 -40.80
N GLU A 411 0.15 -29.00 -40.75
CA GLU A 411 -0.20 -27.69 -40.15
C GLU A 411 -0.01 -27.66 -38.63
N ASP A 412 0.09 -28.80 -37.95
CA ASP A 412 0.32 -28.85 -36.52
C ASP A 412 1.69 -28.32 -36.13
N LEU A 413 2.66 -28.36 -37.05
CA LEU A 413 3.96 -27.76 -36.87
C LEU A 413 3.88 -26.23 -36.65
N GLY A 414 2.81 -25.57 -37.10
CA GLY A 414 2.59 -24.15 -36.90
C GLY A 414 2.53 -23.73 -35.43
N VAL A 415 2.23 -24.65 -34.49
CA VAL A 415 2.27 -24.32 -33.04
C VAL A 415 3.69 -24.13 -32.51
N LEU A 416 4.71 -24.57 -33.27
CA LEU A 416 6.12 -24.36 -32.92
C LEU A 416 6.58 -22.92 -33.16
N GLU A 417 5.81 -22.14 -33.96
CA GLU A 417 5.95 -20.70 -34.09
C GLU A 417 5.33 -20.03 -32.84
N LEU A 418 5.99 -20.12 -31.71
CA LEU A 418 5.50 -19.67 -30.42
C LEU A 418 4.97 -18.23 -30.46
N GLN A 419 3.67 -18.06 -30.32
CA GLN A 419 3.03 -16.75 -30.28
C GLN A 419 2.23 -16.56 -28.98
N PRO A 420 2.33 -15.37 -28.34
CA PRO A 420 1.57 -15.09 -27.13
C PRO A 420 0.11 -14.76 -27.48
N ALA A 421 -0.79 -14.98 -26.52
CA ALA A 421 -2.14 -14.47 -26.62
C ALA A 421 -2.16 -12.93 -26.55
N PRO A 422 -3.09 -12.25 -27.26
CA PRO A 422 -3.28 -10.81 -27.17
C PRO A 422 -3.63 -10.35 -25.75
N ILE A 423 -3.20 -9.14 -25.40
CA ILE A 423 -3.44 -8.56 -24.07
C ILE A 423 -4.21 -7.23 -24.11
N ASP A 424 -4.67 -6.84 -25.30
CA ASP A 424 -5.34 -5.55 -25.54
C ASP A 424 -6.55 -5.33 -24.63
N ASP A 425 -7.37 -6.35 -24.41
CA ASP A 425 -8.53 -6.28 -23.52
C ASP A 425 -8.13 -6.00 -22.07
N GLN A 426 -7.04 -6.58 -21.60
CA GLN A 426 -6.53 -6.33 -20.25
C GLN A 426 -5.99 -4.90 -20.12
N ILE A 427 -5.25 -4.42 -21.12
CA ILE A 427 -4.74 -3.04 -21.18
C ILE A 427 -5.90 -2.06 -21.16
N ALA A 428 -6.92 -2.25 -22.01
CA ALA A 428 -8.11 -1.41 -22.05
C ALA A 428 -8.85 -1.38 -20.71
N ALA A 429 -9.02 -2.51 -20.05
CA ALA A 429 -9.64 -2.59 -18.73
C ALA A 429 -8.84 -1.81 -17.68
N LEU A 430 -7.52 -1.96 -17.65
CA LEU A 430 -6.65 -1.25 -16.71
C LEU A 430 -6.62 0.26 -16.98
N ARG A 431 -6.58 0.69 -18.26
CA ARG A 431 -6.70 2.12 -18.65
C ARG A 431 -8.01 2.71 -18.14
N THR A 432 -9.11 1.97 -18.25
CA THR A 432 -10.41 2.39 -17.70
C THR A 432 -10.36 2.60 -16.18
N ILE A 433 -9.72 1.69 -15.43
CA ILE A 433 -9.53 1.81 -13.97
C ILE A 433 -8.66 3.03 -13.61
N LEU A 434 -7.69 3.37 -14.46
CA LEU A 434 -6.85 4.55 -14.28
C LEU A 434 -7.58 5.87 -14.59
N GLY A 435 -8.74 5.82 -15.25
CA GLY A 435 -9.48 7.00 -15.70
C GLY A 435 -8.98 7.58 -17.02
N ASP A 436 -8.12 6.87 -17.74
CA ASP A 436 -7.67 7.20 -19.08
C ASP A 436 -8.79 6.79 -20.06
N GLN A 437 -9.35 7.79 -20.82
CA GLN A 437 -10.33 7.56 -21.91
C GLN A 437 -9.64 7.42 -23.25
#